data_42f82fd185f29b7b239bac0e1e27b781
#
_entry.id   42f82fd185f29b7b239bac0e1e27b781
#
_cell.length_a   1.000
_cell.length_b   1.000
_cell.length_c   1.000
_cell.angle_alpha   90.00
_cell.angle_beta   90.00
_cell.angle_gamma   90.00
#
_symmetry.space_group_name_H-M   'P 1'
#
loop_
_entity.id
_entity.type
_entity.pdbx_description
1 polymer ?
#
loop_
_entity_poly.entity_id
_entity_poly.type
_entity_poly.pdbx_seq_one_letter_code
_entity_poly.pdbx_strand_id
1 'polypeptide(L)'
;MILLDTNVLLRFANNSDPRHAVATRALDLLRAVGETLCILPQNLYEFWVAATRPSHVNGLGFTVAETTGLLAAFKIELTLLPDPPNLYDEWESLVTTHCIQGKPAHDARLVAGMRVHGVSRILTFNVADFARFPRLTVIDPATVGVLP
;
A
#
# COMPACT_ATOMS: atom_id res chain seq x y z
N MET A 1 3.56 -3.35 -13.21
CA MET A 1 3.90 -3.15 -11.79
C MET A 1 2.74 -2.48 -11.07
N ILE A 2 2.43 -2.92 -9.87
CA ILE A 2 1.30 -2.44 -9.05
C ILE A 2 1.84 -2.17 -7.63
N LEU A 3 1.67 -0.94 -7.13
CA LEU A 3 1.96 -0.62 -5.73
C LEU A 3 0.88 -1.21 -4.83
N LEU A 4 1.29 -1.84 -3.73
CA LEU A 4 0.37 -2.27 -2.68
C LEU A 4 0.23 -1.17 -1.64
N ASP A 5 -1.01 -0.75 -1.36
CA ASP A 5 -1.28 0.12 -0.22
C ASP A 5 -1.09 -0.65 1.09
N THR A 6 -0.69 0.06 2.15
CA THR A 6 -0.49 -0.49 3.49
C THR A 6 -1.72 -1.25 4.01
N ASN A 7 -2.92 -0.80 3.66
CA ASN A 7 -4.15 -1.48 4.06
C ASN A 7 -4.30 -2.89 3.47
N VAL A 8 -3.70 -3.15 2.29
CA VAL A 8 -3.67 -4.50 1.69
C VAL A 8 -2.72 -5.40 2.46
N LEU A 9 -1.53 -4.90 2.81
CA LEU A 9 -0.54 -5.64 3.59
C LEU A 9 -1.09 -6.03 4.97
N LEU A 10 -1.78 -5.10 5.65
CA LEU A 10 -2.38 -5.33 6.97
C LEU A 10 -3.43 -6.44 6.92
N ARG A 11 -4.31 -6.43 5.90
CA ARG A 11 -5.35 -7.45 5.75
C ARG A 11 -4.78 -8.80 5.33
N PHE A 12 -3.77 -8.79 4.49
CA PHE A 12 -3.04 -10.01 4.12
C PHE A 12 -2.36 -10.65 5.35
N ALA A 13 -1.76 -9.86 6.23
CA ALA A 13 -1.06 -10.36 7.41
C ALA A 13 -1.99 -10.79 8.57
N ASN A 14 -3.24 -10.33 8.59
CA ASN A 14 -4.18 -10.61 9.67
C ASN A 14 -5.25 -11.62 9.26
N ASN A 15 -5.05 -12.89 9.58
CA ASN A 15 -5.96 -13.99 9.25
C ASN A 15 -7.37 -13.82 9.85
N SER A 16 -7.52 -12.98 10.88
CA SER A 16 -8.82 -12.69 11.52
C SER A 16 -9.55 -11.52 10.87
N ASP A 17 -8.93 -10.81 9.93
CA ASP A 17 -9.58 -9.71 9.22
C ASP A 17 -10.63 -10.26 8.24
N PRO A 18 -11.87 -9.72 8.22
CA PRO A 18 -12.91 -10.14 7.27
C PRO A 18 -12.51 -10.01 5.80
N ARG A 19 -11.54 -9.15 5.49
CA ARG A 19 -11.02 -8.94 4.12
C ARG A 19 -9.74 -9.73 3.83
N HIS A 20 -9.26 -10.56 4.76
CA HIS A 20 -8.04 -11.36 4.58
C HIS A 20 -8.12 -12.23 3.31
N ALA A 21 -9.20 -12.99 3.15
CA ALA A 21 -9.39 -13.85 2.00
C ALA A 21 -9.42 -13.07 0.66
N VAL A 22 -10.02 -11.85 0.66
CA VAL A 22 -10.06 -10.98 -0.52
C VAL A 22 -8.66 -10.47 -0.85
N ALA A 23 -7.91 -10.00 0.15
CA ALA A 23 -6.53 -9.54 -0.05
C ALA A 23 -5.64 -10.67 -0.60
N THR A 24 -5.66 -11.85 0.04
CA THR A 24 -4.87 -13.02 -0.38
C THR A 24 -5.19 -13.42 -1.81
N ARG A 25 -6.48 -13.60 -2.13
CA ARG A 25 -6.91 -13.95 -3.49
C ARG A 25 -6.45 -12.93 -4.53
N ALA A 26 -6.57 -11.64 -4.24
CA ALA A 26 -6.16 -10.59 -5.18
C ALA A 26 -4.65 -10.67 -5.45
N LEU A 27 -3.82 -10.84 -4.42
CA LEU A 27 -2.37 -10.95 -4.58
C LEU A 27 -1.99 -12.21 -5.38
N ASP A 28 -2.63 -13.35 -5.11
CA ASP A 28 -2.36 -14.61 -5.81
C ASP A 28 -2.73 -14.53 -7.29
N LEU A 29 -3.89 -13.95 -7.62
CA LEU A 29 -4.32 -13.76 -9.00
C LEU A 29 -3.39 -12.80 -9.76
N LEU A 30 -2.99 -11.69 -9.15
CA LEU A 30 -2.07 -10.75 -9.79
C LEU A 30 -0.69 -11.38 -10.04
N ARG A 31 -0.17 -12.17 -9.09
CA ARG A 31 1.06 -12.94 -9.27
C ARG A 31 0.92 -13.98 -10.38
N ALA A 32 -0.19 -14.70 -10.42
CA ALA A 32 -0.44 -15.74 -11.42
C ALA A 32 -0.45 -15.22 -12.87
N VAL A 33 -0.86 -13.96 -13.08
CA VAL A 33 -0.80 -13.30 -14.39
C VAL A 33 0.52 -12.57 -14.65
N GLY A 34 1.52 -12.74 -13.80
CA GLY A 34 2.87 -12.18 -13.96
C GLY A 34 3.00 -10.71 -13.58
N GLU A 35 2.08 -10.15 -12.80
CA GLU A 35 2.22 -8.77 -12.33
C GLU A 35 3.33 -8.64 -11.28
N THR A 36 4.17 -7.63 -11.44
CA THR A 36 5.15 -7.27 -10.42
C THR A 36 4.46 -6.44 -9.34
N LEU A 37 4.45 -6.94 -8.12
CA LEU A 37 3.93 -6.23 -6.94
C LEU A 37 5.05 -5.49 -6.23
N CYS A 38 4.84 -4.23 -5.89
CA CYS A 38 5.86 -3.40 -5.24
C CYS A 38 5.32 -2.67 -4.02
N ILE A 39 6.25 -2.24 -3.19
CA ILE A 39 6.04 -1.43 -1.98
C ILE A 39 7.07 -0.32 -1.91
N LEU A 40 6.78 0.70 -1.11
CA LEU A 40 7.68 1.80 -0.75
C LEU A 40 8.09 1.65 0.73
N PRO A 41 9.18 2.28 1.18
CA PRO A 41 9.55 2.33 2.60
C PRO A 41 8.41 2.82 3.49
N GLN A 42 7.60 3.77 3.01
CA GLN A 42 6.42 4.27 3.73
C GLN A 42 5.44 3.15 4.10
N ASN A 43 5.17 2.19 3.18
CA ASN A 43 4.27 1.07 3.48
C ASN A 43 4.78 0.24 4.67
N LEU A 44 6.10 0.06 4.78
CA LEU A 44 6.70 -0.69 5.87
C LEU A 44 6.61 0.07 7.20
N TYR A 45 6.80 1.40 7.18
CA TYR A 45 6.66 2.23 8.40
C TYR A 45 5.21 2.25 8.89
N GLU A 46 4.25 2.46 8.00
CA GLU A 46 2.83 2.46 8.34
C GLU A 46 2.35 1.08 8.80
N PHE A 47 2.81 0.02 8.13
CA PHE A 47 2.54 -1.35 8.54
C PHE A 47 3.04 -1.61 9.97
N TRP A 48 4.28 -1.22 10.28
CA TRP A 48 4.85 -1.36 11.62
C TRP A 48 3.95 -0.72 12.69
N VAL A 49 3.59 0.55 12.46
CA VAL A 49 2.75 1.31 13.41
C VAL A 49 1.41 0.62 13.65
N ALA A 50 0.73 0.20 12.58
CA ALA A 50 -0.59 -0.43 12.71
C ALA A 50 -0.50 -1.86 13.25
N ALA A 51 0.52 -2.63 12.88
CA ALA A 51 0.71 -4.01 13.32
C ALA A 51 1.06 -4.09 14.81
N THR A 52 1.94 -3.22 15.31
CA THR A 52 2.39 -3.24 16.71
C THR A 52 1.47 -2.47 17.66
N ARG A 53 0.58 -1.62 17.14
CA ARG A 53 -0.40 -0.91 17.98
C ARG A 53 -1.31 -1.91 18.66
N PRO A 54 -1.63 -1.71 19.96
CA PRO A 54 -2.56 -2.60 20.67
C PRO A 54 -3.93 -2.73 19.98
N SER A 55 -4.51 -3.92 20.05
CA SER A 55 -5.79 -4.21 19.38
C SER A 55 -6.96 -3.34 19.87
N HIS A 56 -6.95 -2.96 21.16
CA HIS A 56 -8.00 -2.10 21.75
C HIS A 56 -7.90 -0.62 21.30
N VAL A 57 -6.84 -0.24 20.59
CA VAL A 57 -6.68 1.09 19.98
C VAL A 57 -6.50 1.00 18.47
N ASN A 58 -7.23 0.09 17.85
CA ASN A 58 -7.28 -0.08 16.39
C ASN A 58 -5.96 -0.53 15.76
N GLY A 59 -5.20 -1.37 16.44
CA GLY A 59 -4.00 -2.04 15.94
C GLY A 59 -4.21 -3.54 15.79
N LEU A 60 -3.20 -4.26 15.30
CA LEU A 60 -3.24 -5.72 15.22
C LEU A 60 -2.72 -6.40 16.51
N GLY A 61 -2.00 -5.68 17.35
CA GLY A 61 -1.44 -6.20 18.60
C GLY A 61 -0.31 -7.21 18.40
N PHE A 62 0.32 -7.21 17.23
CA PHE A 62 1.46 -8.09 16.95
C PHE A 62 2.68 -7.69 17.77
N THR A 63 3.47 -8.66 18.15
CA THR A 63 4.75 -8.42 18.80
C THR A 63 5.77 -7.80 17.82
N VAL A 64 6.82 -7.19 18.35
CA VAL A 64 7.95 -6.69 17.56
C VAL A 64 8.57 -7.83 16.74
N ALA A 65 8.73 -9.03 17.31
CA ALA A 65 9.31 -10.17 16.62
C ALA A 65 8.45 -10.64 15.44
N GLU A 66 7.13 -10.79 15.64
CA GLU A 66 6.19 -11.14 14.57
C GLU A 66 6.20 -10.09 13.45
N THR A 67 6.13 -8.81 13.81
CA THR A 67 6.14 -7.72 12.83
C THR A 67 7.45 -7.68 12.05
N THR A 68 8.60 -7.88 12.71
CA THR A 68 9.92 -7.94 12.05
C THR A 68 9.96 -9.09 11.04
N GLY A 69 9.41 -10.26 11.38
CA GLY A 69 9.32 -11.40 10.48
C GLY A 69 8.48 -11.10 9.24
N LEU A 70 7.33 -10.44 9.42
CA LEU A 70 6.47 -10.02 8.32
C LEU A 70 7.15 -9.00 7.39
N LEU A 71 7.85 -8.01 7.94
CA LEU A 71 8.60 -7.04 7.12
C LEU A 71 9.71 -7.73 6.31
N ALA A 72 10.38 -8.73 6.89
CA ALA A 72 11.39 -9.52 6.17
C ALA A 72 10.76 -10.29 5.00
N ALA A 73 9.61 -10.93 5.22
CA ALA A 73 8.87 -11.65 4.19
C ALA A 73 8.42 -10.70 3.06
N PHE A 74 7.84 -9.55 3.39
CA PHE A 74 7.44 -8.55 2.38
C PHE A 74 8.61 -8.12 1.50
N LYS A 75 9.79 -7.88 2.08
CA LYS A 75 11.00 -7.49 1.33
C LYS A 75 11.56 -8.60 0.43
N ILE A 76 11.25 -9.85 0.70
CA ILE A 76 11.62 -11.00 -0.14
C ILE A 76 10.62 -11.17 -1.28
N GLU A 77 9.32 -11.08 -0.98
CA GLU A 77 8.25 -11.39 -1.92
C GLU A 77 7.85 -10.23 -2.83
N LEU A 78 8.10 -9.00 -2.41
CA LEU A 78 7.68 -7.77 -3.10
C LEU A 78 8.90 -6.94 -3.51
N THR A 79 8.77 -6.21 -4.61
CA THR A 79 9.81 -5.27 -5.01
C THR A 79 9.77 -4.03 -4.12
N LEU A 80 10.76 -3.86 -3.26
CA LEU A 80 10.91 -2.62 -2.48
C LEU A 80 11.56 -1.53 -3.37
N LEU A 81 10.79 -0.50 -3.70
CA LEU A 81 11.27 0.66 -4.45
C LEU A 81 11.88 1.67 -3.44
N PRO A 82 13.11 2.13 -3.64
CA PRO A 82 13.77 3.04 -2.69
C PRO A 82 13.14 4.45 -2.76
N ASP A 83 13.38 5.25 -1.70
CA ASP A 83 13.06 6.67 -1.72
C ASP A 83 14.17 7.43 -2.45
N PRO A 84 13.94 7.96 -3.68
CA PRO A 84 14.95 8.72 -4.40
C PRO A 84 15.04 10.17 -3.88
N PRO A 85 16.14 10.89 -4.15
CA PRO A 85 16.35 12.26 -3.64
C PRO A 85 15.24 13.25 -4.02
N ASN A 86 14.62 13.09 -5.19
CA ASN A 86 13.56 13.97 -5.69
C ASN A 86 12.14 13.62 -5.19
N LEU A 87 12.01 12.64 -4.30
CA LEU A 87 10.69 12.23 -3.77
C LEU A 87 9.99 13.36 -3.00
N TYR A 88 10.76 14.12 -2.21
CA TYR A 88 10.20 15.24 -1.45
C TYR A 88 9.62 16.32 -2.36
N ASP A 89 10.36 16.70 -3.39
CA ASP A 89 9.95 17.75 -4.34
C ASP A 89 8.66 17.34 -5.08
N GLU A 90 8.56 16.07 -5.50
CA GLU A 90 7.35 15.53 -6.13
C GLU A 90 6.16 15.54 -5.16
N TRP A 91 6.38 15.14 -3.91
CA TRP A 91 5.34 15.19 -2.89
C TRP A 91 4.86 16.62 -2.61
N GLU A 92 5.79 17.57 -2.43
CA GLU A 92 5.45 18.98 -2.19
C GLU A 92 4.65 19.56 -3.36
N SER A 93 5.04 19.24 -4.58
CA SER A 93 4.28 19.61 -5.78
C SER A 93 2.86 19.05 -5.78
N LEU A 94 2.69 17.79 -5.38
CA LEU A 94 1.37 17.15 -5.31
C LEU A 94 0.47 17.80 -4.26
N VAL A 95 0.96 17.98 -3.04
CA VAL A 95 0.13 18.52 -1.95
C VAL A 95 -0.25 19.96 -2.21
N THR A 96 0.61 20.76 -2.83
CA THR A 96 0.33 22.15 -3.20
C THR A 96 -0.65 22.24 -4.37
N THR A 97 -0.41 21.48 -5.45
CA THR A 97 -1.27 21.50 -6.66
C THR A 97 -2.68 21.02 -6.35
N HIS A 98 -2.85 20.02 -5.51
CA HIS A 98 -4.16 19.45 -5.15
C HIS A 98 -4.75 20.04 -3.87
N CYS A 99 -4.12 21.07 -3.28
CA CYS A 99 -4.55 21.70 -2.02
C CYS A 99 -4.84 20.68 -0.91
N ILE A 100 -3.95 19.70 -0.73
CA ILE A 100 -4.15 18.59 0.20
C ILE A 100 -3.85 19.06 1.62
N GLN A 101 -4.78 18.79 2.54
CA GLN A 101 -4.67 19.19 3.95
C GLN A 101 -4.74 17.96 4.87
N GLY A 102 -3.87 17.93 5.88
CA GLY A 102 -3.92 16.92 6.93
C GLY A 102 -3.52 15.52 6.48
N LYS A 103 -4.18 14.51 7.01
CA LYS A 103 -3.84 13.09 6.83
C LYS A 103 -3.70 12.62 5.37
N PRO A 104 -4.51 13.06 4.41
CA PRO A 104 -4.35 12.70 2.98
C PRO A 104 -2.98 13.08 2.37
N ALA A 105 -2.16 13.89 3.05
CA ALA A 105 -0.78 14.13 2.64
C ALA A 105 0.10 12.87 2.67
N HIS A 106 -0.25 11.87 3.49
CA HIS A 106 0.41 10.56 3.48
C HIS A 106 0.09 9.77 2.21
N ASP A 107 -1.16 9.81 1.74
CA ASP A 107 -1.55 9.16 0.48
C ASP A 107 -0.86 9.85 -0.71
N ALA A 108 -0.75 11.19 -0.66
CA ALA A 108 0.01 11.96 -1.65
C ALA A 108 1.49 11.53 -1.70
N ARG A 109 2.09 11.13 -0.56
CA ARG A 109 3.48 10.65 -0.55
C ARG A 109 3.62 9.28 -1.22
N LEU A 110 2.65 8.38 -1.06
CA LEU A 110 2.61 7.14 -1.83
C LEU A 110 2.52 7.43 -3.33
N VAL A 111 1.64 8.36 -3.72
CA VAL A 111 1.49 8.75 -5.14
C VAL A 111 2.75 9.41 -5.68
N ALA A 112 3.44 10.25 -4.89
CA ALA A 112 4.74 10.82 -5.25
C ALA A 112 5.77 9.70 -5.52
N GLY A 113 5.87 8.74 -4.60
CA GLY A 113 6.73 7.57 -4.78
C GLY A 113 6.40 6.77 -6.04
N MET A 114 5.11 6.59 -6.34
CA MET A 114 4.68 5.95 -7.58
C MET A 114 5.14 6.72 -8.81
N ARG A 115 4.97 8.05 -8.83
CA ARG A 115 5.34 8.89 -9.97
C ARG A 115 6.82 8.89 -10.26
N VAL A 116 7.67 9.03 -9.24
CA VAL A 116 9.13 9.02 -9.42
C VAL A 116 9.67 7.68 -9.92
N HIS A 117 8.91 6.59 -9.69
CA HIS A 117 9.24 5.25 -10.19
C HIS A 117 8.46 4.85 -11.45
N GLY A 118 7.64 5.74 -12.02
CA GLY A 118 6.83 5.43 -13.20
C GLY A 118 5.73 4.38 -12.96
N VAL A 119 5.30 4.19 -11.70
CA VAL A 119 4.20 3.29 -11.34
C VAL A 119 2.88 4.05 -11.39
N SER A 120 1.92 3.55 -12.16
CA SER A 120 0.62 4.20 -12.36
C SER A 120 -0.56 3.41 -11.80
N ARG A 121 -0.31 2.24 -11.20
CA ARG A 121 -1.37 1.37 -10.65
C ARG A 121 -1.15 1.12 -9.16
N ILE A 122 -2.24 1.23 -8.37
CA ILE A 122 -2.24 0.95 -6.94
C ILE A 122 -3.36 -0.02 -6.59
N LEU A 123 -3.06 -1.02 -5.77
CA LEU A 123 -4.04 -1.93 -5.16
C LEU A 123 -4.37 -1.43 -3.76
N THR A 124 -5.63 -1.07 -3.51
CA THR A 124 -6.08 -0.50 -2.23
C THR A 124 -7.54 -0.79 -1.95
N PHE A 125 -7.90 -0.98 -0.69
CA PHE A 125 -9.28 -1.02 -0.23
C PHE A 125 -9.91 0.37 -0.07
N ASN A 126 -9.11 1.44 -0.09
CA ASN A 126 -9.55 2.83 0.08
C ASN A 126 -9.55 3.56 -1.27
N VAL A 127 -10.31 3.06 -2.23
CA VAL A 127 -10.35 3.57 -3.61
C VAL A 127 -10.61 5.08 -3.68
N ALA A 128 -11.52 5.59 -2.84
CA ALA A 128 -11.91 7.00 -2.83
C ALA A 128 -10.76 7.96 -2.47
N ASP A 129 -9.82 7.53 -1.62
CA ASP A 129 -8.71 8.36 -1.16
C ASP A 129 -7.74 8.72 -2.30
N PHE A 130 -7.66 7.85 -3.31
CA PHE A 130 -6.78 8.03 -4.46
C PHE A 130 -7.47 8.59 -5.70
N ALA A 131 -8.81 8.74 -5.69
CA ALA A 131 -9.58 9.21 -6.85
C ALA A 131 -9.24 10.65 -7.29
N ARG A 132 -8.67 11.45 -6.39
CA ARG A 132 -8.25 12.84 -6.67
C ARG A 132 -6.99 12.94 -7.54
N PHE A 133 -6.20 11.86 -7.65
CA PHE A 133 -4.94 11.90 -8.38
C PHE A 133 -5.14 11.47 -9.84
N PRO A 134 -4.96 12.37 -10.80
CA PRO A 134 -5.12 12.03 -12.22
C PRO A 134 -4.05 11.05 -12.69
N ARG A 135 -4.38 10.25 -13.70
CA ARG A 135 -3.49 9.24 -14.31
C ARG A 135 -3.10 8.08 -13.38
N LEU A 136 -3.81 7.91 -12.27
CA LEU A 136 -3.64 6.78 -11.37
C LEU A 136 -4.77 5.77 -11.63
N THR A 137 -4.41 4.52 -11.87
CA THR A 137 -5.37 3.42 -11.92
C THR A 137 -5.48 2.81 -10.53
N VAL A 138 -6.61 3.02 -9.90
CA VAL A 138 -6.90 2.49 -8.55
C VAL A 138 -7.64 1.18 -8.69
N ILE A 139 -7.12 0.12 -8.10
CA ILE A 139 -7.65 -1.25 -8.18
C ILE A 139 -8.17 -1.64 -6.80
N ASP A 140 -9.46 -1.97 -6.71
CA ASP A 140 -10.03 -2.58 -5.51
C ASP A 140 -9.68 -4.07 -5.51
N PRO A 141 -9.08 -4.60 -4.42
CA PRO A 141 -8.82 -6.04 -4.30
C PRO A 141 -10.04 -6.93 -4.57
N ALA A 142 -11.25 -6.45 -4.23
CA ALA A 142 -12.49 -7.21 -4.46
C ALA A 142 -12.83 -7.40 -5.95
N THR A 143 -12.30 -6.54 -6.83
CA THR A 143 -12.57 -6.60 -8.29
C THR A 143 -11.55 -7.42 -9.06
N VAL A 144 -10.45 -7.82 -8.43
CA VAL A 144 -9.39 -8.61 -9.10
C VAL A 144 -9.92 -10.00 -9.46
N GLY A 145 -9.85 -10.33 -10.77
CA GLY A 145 -10.32 -11.64 -11.29
C GLY A 145 -11.83 -11.79 -11.39
N VAL A 146 -12.60 -10.72 -11.18
CA VAL A 146 -14.01 -10.69 -11.53
C VAL A 146 -14.08 -10.33 -13.02
N LEU A 147 -14.59 -11.26 -13.84
CA LEU A 147 -14.88 -10.98 -15.25
C LEU A 147 -15.97 -9.89 -15.34
N PRO A 148 -15.84 -8.92 -16.27
CA PRO A 148 -16.88 -7.94 -16.49
C PRO A 148 -18.19 -8.57 -16.95
#